data_37492f8da40793dc5679157b858bbb23
#
_entry.id   37492f8da40793dc5679157b858bbb23
#
_cell.length_a   1.000
_cell.length_b   1.000
_cell.length_c   1.000
_cell.angle_alpha   90.00
_cell.angle_beta   90.00
_cell.angle_gamma   90.00
#
_symmetry.space_group_name_H-M   'P 1'
#
loop_
_entity.id
_entity.type
_entity.pdbx_description
1 polymer ?
#
loop_
_entity_poly.entity_id
_entity_poly.type
_entity_poly.pdbx_seq_one_letter_code
_entity_poly.pdbx_strand_id
1 'polypeptide(L)'
;VQAAKLKGEISGKDAALLADCIVHRLLHAQLSPRHWNALVAKYSTHRGRKIDSIGRLVSAVKSPAPLRFTQQAVLTWAVPQQSKGIQRKAVQIKAPAHRVSEEAGQWDWRNAAADANAVRANKHAQTVAEVKPGEMIVLAESNYNMTNWDSQGLTERTYQRWNKAIRDALEAIVDEALVEAQHMLEAVGVLTDEAA
;
A
#
# COMPACT_ATOMS: atom_id res chain seq x y z
N VAL A 1 -30.86 -27.73 -23.56
CA VAL A 1 -29.81 -28.72 -23.40
C VAL A 1 -28.61 -27.97 -22.85
N GLN A 2 -28.34 -28.05 -21.53
CA GLN A 2 -27.14 -27.51 -20.92
C GLN A 2 -25.99 -28.45 -21.29
N ALA A 3 -25.05 -27.96 -22.05
CA ALA A 3 -23.81 -28.69 -22.31
C ALA A 3 -23.08 -28.90 -20.96
N ALA A 4 -22.90 -30.17 -20.57
CA ALA A 4 -22.14 -30.54 -19.39
C ALA A 4 -20.68 -29.99 -19.57
N LYS A 5 -20.22 -29.09 -18.67
CA LYS A 5 -18.84 -28.64 -18.66
C LYS A 5 -17.94 -29.85 -18.52
N LEU A 6 -17.04 -30.05 -19.47
CA LEU A 6 -16.00 -31.07 -19.37
C LEU A 6 -15.17 -30.85 -18.10
N LYS A 7 -15.04 -31.91 -17.32
CA LYS A 7 -14.26 -31.93 -16.06
C LYS A 7 -12.80 -31.67 -16.40
N GLY A 8 -12.31 -30.47 -16.17
CA GLY A 8 -10.95 -30.04 -16.49
C GLY A 8 -10.85 -28.74 -17.32
N GLU A 9 -11.98 -28.18 -17.76
CA GLU A 9 -12.00 -26.89 -18.46
C GLU A 9 -11.76 -25.75 -17.46
N ILE A 10 -10.64 -25.04 -17.62
CA ILE A 10 -10.29 -23.89 -16.77
C ILE A 10 -11.30 -22.78 -17.07
N SER A 11 -11.97 -22.26 -16.03
CA SER A 11 -12.90 -21.15 -16.22
C SER A 11 -12.12 -19.89 -16.68
N GLY A 12 -12.79 -18.99 -17.42
CA GLY A 12 -12.12 -17.76 -17.87
C GLY A 12 -11.50 -16.94 -16.73
N LYS A 13 -12.10 -16.98 -15.52
CA LYS A 13 -11.55 -16.34 -14.32
C LYS A 13 -10.29 -17.04 -13.81
N ASP A 14 -10.28 -18.37 -13.82
CA ASP A 14 -9.13 -19.16 -13.39
C ASP A 14 -7.98 -19.04 -14.39
N ALA A 15 -8.28 -18.94 -15.69
CA ALA A 15 -7.29 -18.68 -16.74
C ALA A 15 -6.64 -17.30 -16.56
N ALA A 16 -7.43 -16.26 -16.28
CA ALA A 16 -6.91 -14.92 -16.02
C ALA A 16 -6.03 -14.91 -14.76
N LEU A 17 -6.47 -15.56 -13.67
CA LEU A 17 -5.68 -15.66 -12.44
C LEU A 17 -4.35 -16.43 -12.68
N LEU A 18 -4.39 -17.49 -13.47
CA LEU A 18 -3.19 -18.24 -13.85
C LEU A 18 -2.22 -17.38 -14.66
N ALA A 19 -2.72 -16.60 -15.63
CA ALA A 19 -1.92 -15.66 -16.39
C ALA A 19 -1.26 -14.61 -15.51
N ASP A 20 -2.02 -14.01 -14.56
CA ASP A 20 -1.48 -13.05 -13.60
C ASP A 20 -0.38 -13.67 -12.72
N CYS A 21 -0.56 -14.92 -12.28
CA CYS A 21 0.45 -15.65 -11.51
C CYS A 21 1.73 -15.91 -12.31
N ILE A 22 1.59 -16.27 -13.58
CA ILE A 22 2.72 -16.51 -14.49
C ILE A 22 3.49 -15.22 -14.72
N VAL A 23 2.81 -14.12 -15.06
CA VAL A 23 3.40 -12.79 -15.25
C VAL A 23 4.13 -12.34 -14.00
N HIS A 24 3.46 -12.42 -12.84
CA HIS A 24 4.08 -12.04 -11.56
C HIS A 24 5.35 -12.84 -11.27
N ARG A 25 5.31 -14.17 -11.48
CA ARG A 25 6.46 -15.05 -11.25
C ARG A 25 7.61 -14.73 -12.20
N LEU A 26 7.31 -14.49 -13.47
CA LEU A 26 8.29 -14.15 -14.49
C LEU A 26 9.01 -12.85 -14.13
N LEU A 27 8.25 -11.79 -13.91
CA LEU A 27 8.79 -10.47 -13.58
C LEU A 27 9.58 -10.48 -12.26
N HIS A 28 9.08 -11.19 -11.24
CA HIS A 28 9.79 -11.31 -9.98
C HIS A 28 11.12 -12.06 -10.10
N ALA A 29 11.21 -13.06 -10.99
CA ALA A 29 12.41 -13.87 -11.17
C ALA A 29 13.47 -13.20 -12.06
N GLN A 30 13.07 -12.38 -13.02
CA GLN A 30 13.96 -11.88 -14.08
C GLN A 30 14.29 -10.40 -13.95
N LEU A 31 13.37 -9.56 -13.45
CA LEU A 31 13.68 -8.15 -13.22
C LEU A 31 14.75 -7.96 -12.16
N SER A 32 15.59 -6.94 -12.34
CA SER A 32 16.51 -6.53 -11.30
C SER A 32 15.77 -6.16 -10.01
N PRO A 33 16.36 -6.39 -8.82
CA PRO A 33 15.72 -6.00 -7.55
C PRO A 33 15.33 -4.52 -7.49
N ARG A 34 16.09 -3.65 -8.15
CA ARG A 34 15.81 -2.21 -8.25
C ARG A 34 14.53 -1.97 -9.05
N HIS A 35 14.40 -2.56 -10.22
CA HIS A 35 13.25 -2.43 -11.10
C HIS A 35 12.00 -3.05 -10.49
N TRP A 36 12.13 -4.26 -9.93
CA TRP A 36 11.03 -4.92 -9.23
C TRP A 36 10.47 -4.07 -8.08
N ASN A 37 11.36 -3.53 -7.21
CA ASN A 37 10.94 -2.69 -6.09
C ASN A 37 10.28 -1.39 -6.57
N ALA A 38 10.70 -0.80 -7.68
CA ALA A 38 10.08 0.40 -8.25
C ALA A 38 8.64 0.12 -8.69
N LEU A 39 8.41 -0.97 -9.44
CA LEU A 39 7.07 -1.36 -9.86
C LEU A 39 6.17 -1.70 -8.67
N VAL A 40 6.67 -2.46 -7.71
CA VAL A 40 5.89 -2.82 -6.50
C VAL A 40 5.58 -1.59 -5.65
N ALA A 41 6.52 -0.67 -5.46
CA ALA A 41 6.28 0.57 -4.71
C ALA A 41 5.24 1.46 -5.40
N LYS A 42 5.25 1.56 -6.73
CA LYS A 42 4.32 2.40 -7.49
C LYS A 42 2.94 1.77 -7.60
N TYR A 43 2.85 0.51 -8.02
CA TYR A 43 1.61 -0.11 -8.49
C TYR A 43 1.00 -1.11 -7.51
N SER A 44 1.75 -1.68 -6.56
CA SER A 44 1.19 -2.68 -5.66
C SER A 44 0.14 -2.08 -4.73
N THR A 45 -0.96 -2.78 -4.57
CA THR A 45 -1.99 -2.52 -3.56
C THR A 45 -1.69 -3.24 -2.24
N HIS A 46 -0.79 -4.23 -2.24
CA HIS A 46 -0.46 -5.01 -1.07
C HIS A 46 0.44 -4.22 -0.11
N ARG A 47 -0.12 -3.84 1.05
CA ARG A 47 0.51 -2.95 2.03
C ARG A 47 1.93 -3.36 2.42
N GLY A 48 2.15 -4.61 2.84
CA GLY A 48 3.45 -5.08 3.32
C GLY A 48 4.53 -5.01 2.24
N ARG A 49 4.25 -5.55 1.04
CA ARG A 49 5.19 -5.53 -0.09
C ARG A 49 5.52 -4.10 -0.52
N LYS A 50 4.52 -3.22 -0.55
CA LYS A 50 4.69 -1.81 -0.92
C LYS A 50 5.62 -1.08 0.05
N ILE A 51 5.42 -1.25 1.37
CA ILE A 51 6.27 -0.63 2.40
C ILE A 51 7.71 -1.14 2.31
N ASP A 52 7.92 -2.45 2.18
CA ASP A 52 9.25 -3.04 2.05
C ASP A 52 9.97 -2.52 0.79
N SER A 53 9.27 -2.46 -0.34
CA SER A 53 9.82 -1.94 -1.59
C SER A 53 10.17 -0.45 -1.52
N ILE A 54 9.34 0.38 -0.86
CA ILE A 54 9.62 1.79 -0.59
C ILE A 54 10.92 1.91 0.22
N GLY A 55 11.08 1.11 1.29
CA GLY A 55 12.29 1.12 2.11
C GLY A 55 13.56 0.79 1.31
N ARG A 56 13.48 -0.19 0.41
CA ARG A 56 14.61 -0.59 -0.46
C ARG A 56 14.93 0.46 -1.52
N LEU A 57 13.94 1.18 -2.04
CA LEU A 57 14.16 2.23 -3.03
C LEU A 57 14.88 3.45 -2.47
N VAL A 58 14.69 3.76 -1.19
CA VAL A 58 15.40 4.89 -0.55
C VAL A 58 16.92 4.78 -0.71
N SER A 59 17.47 3.58 -0.57
CA SER A 59 18.90 3.34 -0.75
C SER A 59 19.35 3.35 -2.22
N ALA A 60 18.42 3.13 -3.15
CA ALA A 60 18.71 3.13 -4.60
C ALA A 60 18.73 4.54 -5.22
N VAL A 61 18.12 5.52 -4.55
CA VAL A 61 18.04 6.90 -5.04
C VAL A 61 19.23 7.72 -4.54
N LYS A 62 20.06 8.18 -5.45
CA LYS A 62 21.16 9.12 -5.13
C LYS A 62 20.59 10.53 -5.11
N SER A 63 20.62 11.18 -3.94
CA SER A 63 20.12 12.55 -3.76
C SER A 63 21.08 13.35 -2.88
N PRO A 64 21.28 14.66 -3.15
CA PRO A 64 21.99 15.56 -2.25
C PRO A 64 21.17 15.94 -1.01
N ALA A 65 19.88 15.55 -0.96
CA ALA A 65 19.00 15.82 0.17
C ALA A 65 19.33 14.92 1.36
N PRO A 66 19.04 15.35 2.59
CA PRO A 66 19.17 14.51 3.78
C PRO A 66 18.36 13.21 3.64
N LEU A 67 18.84 12.15 4.29
CA LEU A 67 18.18 10.83 4.22
C LEU A 67 16.71 10.89 4.62
N ARG A 68 16.37 11.63 5.68
CA ARG A 68 14.98 11.79 6.14
C ARG A 68 14.10 12.44 5.06
N PHE A 69 14.61 13.48 4.39
CA PHE A 69 13.90 14.12 3.27
C PHE A 69 13.69 13.13 2.12
N THR A 70 14.73 12.39 1.74
CA THR A 70 14.67 11.39 0.68
C THR A 70 13.64 10.30 1.01
N GLN A 71 13.60 9.81 2.26
CA GLN A 71 12.59 8.84 2.71
C GLN A 71 11.18 9.37 2.54
N GLN A 72 10.90 10.60 2.95
CA GLN A 72 9.57 11.21 2.81
C GLN A 72 9.21 11.47 1.34
N ALA A 73 10.15 11.88 0.52
CA ALA A 73 9.95 12.07 -0.91
C ALA A 73 9.58 10.75 -1.61
N VAL A 74 10.30 9.66 -1.33
CA VAL A 74 9.99 8.32 -1.88
C VAL A 74 8.64 7.84 -1.38
N LEU A 75 8.34 8.02 -0.09
CA LEU A 75 7.06 7.63 0.50
C LEU A 75 5.89 8.36 -0.16
N THR A 76 5.96 9.69 -0.29
CA THR A 76 4.90 10.50 -0.90
C THR A 76 4.80 10.35 -2.42
N TRP A 77 5.85 9.87 -3.08
CA TRP A 77 5.81 9.47 -4.48
C TRP A 77 5.03 8.15 -4.68
N ALA A 78 5.27 7.16 -3.82
CA ALA A 78 4.71 5.82 -3.96
C ALA A 78 3.28 5.70 -3.42
N VAL A 79 2.92 6.48 -2.41
CA VAL A 79 1.64 6.37 -1.70
C VAL A 79 0.76 7.56 -2.06
N PRO A 80 -0.51 7.38 -2.46
CA PRO A 80 -1.40 8.48 -2.79
C PRO A 80 -1.86 9.24 -1.54
N GLN A 81 -2.20 10.50 -1.73
CA GLN A 81 -2.81 11.33 -0.71
C GLN A 81 -4.23 10.85 -0.42
N GLN A 82 -4.65 10.90 0.83
CA GLN A 82 -6.01 10.61 1.23
C GLN A 82 -6.97 11.65 0.61
N SER A 83 -7.96 11.19 -0.12
CA SER A 83 -8.97 12.07 -0.72
C SER A 83 -9.80 12.75 0.37
N LYS A 84 -9.99 14.05 0.25
CA LYS A 84 -10.87 14.84 1.15
C LYS A 84 -12.29 14.28 1.03
N GLY A 85 -12.87 13.85 2.14
CA GLY A 85 -14.25 13.34 2.22
C GLY A 85 -14.40 11.85 2.51
N ILE A 86 -13.34 11.04 2.40
CA ILE A 86 -13.38 9.66 2.84
C ILE A 86 -12.94 9.59 4.30
N GLN A 87 -13.84 9.94 5.21
CA GLN A 87 -13.66 9.59 6.61
C GLN A 87 -14.04 8.13 6.78
N ARG A 88 -13.05 7.28 7.09
CA ARG A 88 -13.32 5.91 7.52
C ARG A 88 -14.11 5.99 8.82
N LYS A 89 -15.38 5.61 8.79
CA LYS A 89 -16.18 5.46 10.01
C LYS A 89 -15.55 4.30 10.80
N ALA A 90 -14.90 4.63 11.91
CA ALA A 90 -14.51 3.61 12.88
C ALA A 90 -15.78 2.90 13.34
N VAL A 91 -15.85 1.58 13.16
CA VAL A 91 -16.95 0.78 13.69
C VAL A 91 -16.80 0.80 15.21
N GLN A 92 -17.62 1.61 15.87
CA GLN A 92 -17.67 1.62 17.33
C GLN A 92 -18.45 0.39 17.80
N ILE A 93 -17.78 -0.49 18.49
CA ILE A 93 -18.41 -1.60 19.21
C ILE A 93 -19.07 -0.97 20.44
N LYS A 94 -20.42 -0.96 20.45
CA LYS A 94 -21.17 -0.51 21.62
C LYS A 94 -20.93 -1.48 22.76
N ALA A 95 -20.75 -0.96 23.97
CA ALA A 95 -20.75 -1.78 25.17
C ALA A 95 -22.05 -2.59 25.23
N PRO A 96 -22.03 -3.84 25.75
CA PRO A 96 -23.22 -4.67 25.82
C PRO A 96 -24.34 -3.94 26.52
N ALA A 97 -25.53 -3.93 25.90
CA ALA A 97 -26.70 -3.18 26.37
C ALA A 97 -27.24 -3.67 27.72
N HIS A 98 -26.80 -4.84 28.17
CA HIS A 98 -27.25 -5.42 29.43
C HIS A 98 -26.29 -5.02 30.56
N ARG A 99 -26.60 -3.92 31.22
CA ARG A 99 -25.97 -3.57 32.48
C ARG A 99 -26.68 -4.33 33.59
N VAL A 100 -25.93 -4.95 34.46
CA VAL A 100 -26.48 -5.56 35.70
C VAL A 100 -27.00 -4.44 36.57
N SER A 101 -28.28 -4.55 37.03
CA SER A 101 -28.96 -3.50 37.76
C SER A 101 -28.19 -3.08 39.01
N GLU A 102 -28.23 -1.78 39.31
CA GLU A 102 -27.49 -1.15 40.43
C GLU A 102 -27.96 -1.60 41.84
N GLU A 103 -29.06 -2.37 41.94
CA GLU A 103 -29.61 -2.82 43.23
C GLU A 103 -28.76 -3.83 43.99
N ALA A 104 -27.78 -4.43 43.35
CA ALA A 104 -26.85 -5.32 44.00
C ALA A 104 -25.49 -4.63 44.12
N GLY A 105 -25.23 -3.77 45.07
CA GLY A 105 -23.99 -3.01 45.34
C GLY A 105 -22.66 -3.79 45.25
N GLN A 106 -22.69 -4.96 44.64
CA GLN A 106 -21.59 -5.90 44.47
C GLN A 106 -21.12 -6.03 42.99
N TRP A 107 -21.71 -5.28 42.02
CA TRP A 107 -21.52 -5.53 40.61
C TRP A 107 -20.85 -4.42 39.80
N ASP A 108 -20.44 -3.35 40.46
CA ASP A 108 -19.78 -2.20 39.80
C ASP A 108 -18.49 -2.61 39.08
N TRP A 109 -17.72 -3.56 39.64
CA TRP A 109 -16.52 -4.09 38.99
C TRP A 109 -16.80 -4.86 37.68
N ARG A 110 -17.96 -5.52 37.57
CA ARG A 110 -18.33 -6.24 36.31
C ARG A 110 -18.70 -5.27 35.22
N ASN A 111 -19.41 -4.20 35.56
CA ASN A 111 -19.72 -3.15 34.60
C ASN A 111 -18.46 -2.43 34.16
N ALA A 112 -17.57 -2.10 35.11
CA ALA A 112 -16.26 -1.51 34.81
C ALA A 112 -15.38 -2.44 33.96
N ALA A 113 -15.38 -3.74 34.22
CA ALA A 113 -14.66 -4.73 33.40
C ALA A 113 -15.25 -4.85 32.00
N ALA A 114 -16.59 -4.82 31.85
CA ALA A 114 -17.27 -4.84 30.56
C ALA A 114 -16.95 -3.59 29.73
N ASP A 115 -16.97 -2.41 30.35
CA ASP A 115 -16.61 -1.14 29.72
C ASP A 115 -15.11 -1.12 29.31
N ALA A 116 -14.21 -1.60 30.17
CA ALA A 116 -12.79 -1.72 29.84
C ALA A 116 -12.55 -2.70 28.69
N ASN A 117 -13.27 -3.82 28.63
CA ASN A 117 -13.18 -4.78 27.53
C ASN A 117 -13.74 -4.19 26.23
N ALA A 118 -14.83 -3.41 26.28
CA ALA A 118 -15.36 -2.71 25.11
C ALA A 118 -14.38 -1.67 24.57
N VAL A 119 -13.71 -0.91 25.46
CA VAL A 119 -12.66 0.04 25.07
C VAL A 119 -11.46 -0.67 24.43
N ARG A 120 -11.02 -1.79 25.01
CA ARG A 120 -9.92 -2.61 24.43
C ARG A 120 -10.32 -3.21 23.09
N ALA A 121 -11.53 -3.72 22.96
CA ALA A 121 -12.06 -4.28 21.72
C ALA A 121 -12.18 -3.19 20.64
N ASN A 122 -12.63 -1.99 20.97
CA ASN A 122 -12.68 -0.85 20.06
C ASN A 122 -11.29 -0.42 19.61
N LYS A 123 -10.33 -0.34 20.53
CA LYS A 123 -8.94 -0.03 20.21
C LYS A 123 -8.33 -1.11 19.31
N HIS A 124 -8.57 -2.38 19.61
CA HIS A 124 -8.12 -3.50 18.78
C HIS A 124 -8.79 -3.50 17.40
N ALA A 125 -10.10 -3.25 17.32
CA ALA A 125 -10.84 -3.13 16.07
C ALA A 125 -10.36 -1.96 15.21
N GLN A 126 -10.01 -0.82 15.81
CA GLN A 126 -9.37 0.30 15.13
C GLN A 126 -8.00 -0.09 14.56
N THR A 127 -7.15 -0.74 15.38
CA THR A 127 -5.82 -1.21 14.94
C THR A 127 -5.93 -2.26 13.83
N VAL A 128 -6.87 -3.20 13.93
CA VAL A 128 -7.12 -4.22 12.89
C VAL A 128 -7.72 -3.59 11.63
N ALA A 129 -8.62 -2.61 11.77
CA ALA A 129 -9.18 -1.87 10.63
C ALA A 129 -8.09 -1.04 9.91
N GLU A 130 -7.12 -0.49 10.64
CA GLU A 130 -5.96 0.20 10.08
C GLU A 130 -4.98 -0.75 9.37
N VAL A 131 -4.97 -2.03 9.74
CA VAL A 131 -3.98 -3.05 9.29
C VAL A 131 -4.58 -4.10 8.36
N LYS A 132 -5.77 -3.89 7.77
CA LYS A 132 -6.30 -4.87 6.80
C LYS A 132 -5.27 -5.10 5.68
N PRO A 133 -4.68 -6.30 5.58
CA PRO A 133 -3.78 -6.63 4.48
C PRO A 133 -4.60 -6.59 3.18
N GLY A 134 -4.24 -5.71 2.25
CA GLY A 134 -4.94 -5.50 0.98
C GLY A 134 -5.64 -4.15 0.86
N GLU A 135 -5.76 -3.37 1.93
CA GLU A 135 -6.25 -2.00 1.84
C GLU A 135 -5.12 -1.07 1.35
N MET A 136 -5.41 -0.32 0.28
CA MET A 136 -4.44 0.63 -0.27
C MET A 136 -4.03 1.65 0.80
N ILE A 137 -2.72 1.81 0.99
CA ILE A 137 -2.16 2.81 1.91
C ILE A 137 -2.45 4.19 1.33
N VAL A 138 -2.93 5.09 2.19
CA VAL A 138 -3.07 6.51 1.88
C VAL A 138 -2.43 7.34 2.99
N LEU A 139 -1.89 8.49 2.65
CA LEU A 139 -1.25 9.40 3.60
C LEU A 139 -2.10 10.65 3.80
N ALA A 140 -2.08 11.17 5.04
CA ALA A 140 -2.71 12.46 5.35
C ALA A 140 -2.03 13.60 4.61
N GLU A 141 -2.76 14.68 4.34
CA GLU A 141 -2.29 15.87 3.63
C GLU A 141 -1.01 16.46 4.25
N SER A 142 -0.89 16.42 5.57
CA SER A 142 0.29 16.92 6.31
C SER A 142 1.60 16.24 5.92
N ASN A 143 1.56 14.97 5.45
CA ASN A 143 2.74 14.24 4.98
C ASN A 143 3.29 14.78 3.65
N TYR A 144 2.51 15.55 2.90
CA TYR A 144 2.93 16.13 1.62
C TYR A 144 3.52 17.55 1.76
N ASN A 145 3.52 18.09 2.98
CA ASN A 145 4.18 19.38 3.25
C ASN A 145 5.69 19.15 3.44
N MET A 146 6.46 19.55 2.43
CA MET A 146 7.92 19.36 2.38
C MET A 146 8.68 20.07 3.50
N THR A 147 8.11 21.12 4.09
CA THR A 147 8.74 21.85 5.21
C THR A 147 8.83 21.00 6.47
N ASN A 148 7.99 19.96 6.58
CA ASN A 148 7.97 19.03 7.72
C ASN A 148 8.96 17.85 7.54
N TRP A 149 9.58 17.72 6.35
CA TRP A 149 10.45 16.58 6.04
C TRP A 149 11.88 16.76 6.53
N ASP A 150 12.26 18.00 6.81
CA ASP A 150 13.60 18.38 7.24
C ASP A 150 13.54 19.39 8.39
N SER A 151 14.58 19.40 9.21
CA SER A 151 14.73 20.33 10.34
C SER A 151 15.68 21.51 10.04
N GLN A 152 16.23 21.60 8.81
CA GLN A 152 17.24 22.60 8.46
C GLN A 152 16.65 23.99 8.17
N GLY A 153 15.34 24.08 7.95
CA GLY A 153 14.66 25.36 7.68
C GLY A 153 15.10 26.03 6.38
N LEU A 154 15.39 25.25 5.35
CA LEU A 154 15.82 25.76 4.05
C LEU A 154 14.67 26.41 3.30
N THR A 155 14.99 27.10 2.20
CA THR A 155 14.00 27.73 1.35
C THR A 155 13.13 26.69 0.65
N GLU A 156 11.85 26.98 0.48
CA GLU A 156 10.89 26.12 -0.21
C GLU A 156 11.38 25.72 -1.61
N ARG A 157 12.03 26.64 -2.32
CA ARG A 157 12.62 26.38 -3.64
C ARG A 157 13.69 25.27 -3.59
N THR A 158 14.45 25.17 -2.51
CA THR A 158 15.44 24.10 -2.34
C THR A 158 14.76 22.76 -2.15
N TYR A 159 13.70 22.70 -1.31
CA TYR A 159 12.91 21.50 -1.10
C TYR A 159 12.22 21.02 -2.38
N GLN A 160 11.62 21.94 -3.13
CA GLN A 160 10.99 21.63 -4.42
C GLN A 160 12.01 21.06 -5.42
N ARG A 161 13.22 21.62 -5.51
CA ARG A 161 14.28 21.12 -6.37
C ARG A 161 14.72 19.72 -5.99
N TRP A 162 14.90 19.44 -4.70
CA TRP A 162 15.26 18.12 -4.21
C TRP A 162 14.16 17.09 -4.48
N ASN A 163 12.91 17.46 -4.15
CA ASN A 163 11.77 16.57 -4.39
C ASN A 163 11.59 16.25 -5.87
N LYS A 164 11.75 17.27 -6.74
CA LYS A 164 11.69 17.06 -8.20
C LYS A 164 12.76 16.08 -8.65
N ALA A 165 14.03 16.31 -8.27
CA ALA A 165 15.14 15.46 -8.68
C ALA A 165 14.95 13.99 -8.21
N ILE A 166 14.46 13.79 -6.98
CA ILE A 166 14.16 12.46 -6.45
C ILE A 166 13.03 11.80 -7.26
N ARG A 167 11.94 12.52 -7.55
CA ARG A 167 10.82 12.01 -8.33
C ARG A 167 11.22 11.68 -9.77
N ASP A 168 11.96 12.54 -10.42
CA ASP A 168 12.46 12.32 -11.78
C ASP A 168 13.35 11.05 -11.83
N ALA A 169 14.20 10.83 -10.82
CA ALA A 169 15.01 9.62 -10.72
C ALA A 169 14.17 8.35 -10.48
N LEU A 170 13.09 8.45 -9.69
CA LEU A 170 12.19 7.32 -9.45
C LEU A 170 11.35 6.97 -10.67
N GLU A 171 10.83 7.97 -11.38
CA GLU A 171 10.08 7.76 -12.63
C GLU A 171 10.99 7.14 -13.70
N ALA A 172 12.24 7.61 -13.84
CA ALA A 172 13.19 6.98 -14.75
C ALA A 172 13.42 5.49 -14.46
N ILE A 173 13.52 5.09 -13.17
CA ILE A 173 13.63 3.68 -12.80
C ILE A 173 12.36 2.90 -13.17
N VAL A 174 11.18 3.50 -13.00
CA VAL A 174 9.91 2.87 -13.38
C VAL A 174 9.84 2.69 -14.91
N ASP A 175 10.20 3.70 -15.67
CA ASP A 175 10.18 3.65 -17.13
C ASP A 175 11.16 2.58 -17.65
N GLU A 176 12.39 2.52 -17.12
CA GLU A 176 13.34 1.44 -17.41
C GLU A 176 12.76 0.06 -17.08
N ALA A 177 12.11 -0.07 -15.92
CA ALA A 177 11.51 -1.34 -15.48
C ALA A 177 10.32 -1.76 -16.35
N LEU A 178 9.51 -0.82 -16.83
CA LEU A 178 8.38 -1.12 -17.73
C LEU A 178 8.87 -1.58 -19.10
N VAL A 179 9.88 -0.94 -19.66
CA VAL A 179 10.49 -1.36 -20.93
C VAL A 179 11.08 -2.77 -20.82
N GLU A 180 11.83 -3.04 -19.73
CA GLU A 180 12.39 -4.37 -19.49
C GLU A 180 11.29 -5.42 -19.31
N ALA A 181 10.23 -5.11 -18.55
CA ALA A 181 9.08 -5.99 -18.36
C ALA A 181 8.35 -6.27 -19.68
N GLN A 182 8.16 -5.26 -20.53
CA GLN A 182 7.56 -5.42 -21.85
C GLN A 182 8.36 -6.41 -22.69
N HIS A 183 9.66 -6.20 -22.83
CA HIS A 183 10.52 -7.12 -23.60
C HIS A 183 10.48 -8.56 -23.09
N MET A 184 10.43 -8.75 -21.78
CA MET A 184 10.31 -10.09 -21.18
C MET A 184 8.97 -10.76 -21.53
N LEU A 185 7.87 -10.00 -21.48
CA LEU A 185 6.52 -10.51 -21.76
C LEU A 185 6.33 -10.81 -23.27
N GLU A 186 6.91 -10.01 -24.15
CA GLU A 186 6.96 -10.24 -25.58
C GLU A 186 7.76 -11.51 -25.90
N ALA A 187 8.94 -11.68 -25.29
CA ALA A 187 9.79 -12.85 -25.51
C ALA A 187 9.12 -14.18 -25.08
N VAL A 188 8.22 -14.15 -24.12
CA VAL A 188 7.45 -15.32 -23.65
C VAL A 188 6.11 -15.46 -24.41
N GLY A 189 5.76 -14.50 -25.27
CA GLY A 189 4.52 -14.52 -26.05
C GLY A 189 3.26 -14.22 -25.21
N VAL A 190 3.41 -13.58 -24.06
CA VAL A 190 2.28 -13.11 -23.23
C VAL A 190 1.69 -11.82 -23.80
N LEU A 191 2.55 -10.95 -24.35
CA LEU A 191 2.16 -9.81 -25.16
C LEU A 191 2.39 -10.19 -26.64
N THR A 192 1.33 -10.14 -27.43
CA THR A 192 1.43 -10.22 -28.90
C THR A 192 1.29 -8.81 -29.43
N ASP A 193 2.14 -8.43 -30.39
CA ASP A 193 1.97 -7.20 -31.15
C ASP A 193 0.69 -7.30 -32.01
N GLU A 194 -0.47 -7.17 -31.41
CA GLU A 194 -1.71 -6.86 -32.11
C GLU A 194 -1.85 -5.34 -32.25
N ALA A 195 -0.95 -4.75 -33.00
CA ALA A 195 -1.08 -3.39 -33.51
C ALA A 195 -0.72 -3.38 -34.98
N ALA A 196 -1.64 -3.85 -35.79
CA ALA A 196 -1.68 -3.58 -37.23
C ALA A 196 -3.04 -3.00 -37.57
#